data_cb16f90aa7d24cc6b5a7964b1de3f06b
#
_entry.id   cb16f90aa7d24cc6b5a7964b1de3f06b
#
_cell.length_a   1.000
_cell.length_b   1.000
_cell.length_c   1.000
_cell.angle_alpha   90.00
_cell.angle_beta   90.00
_cell.angle_gamma   90.00
#
_symmetry.space_group_name_H-M   'P 1'
#
loop_
_entity.id
_entity.type
_entity.pdbx_description
1 polymer ?
#
loop_
_entity_poly.entity_id
_entity_poly.type
_entity_poly.pdbx_seq_one_letter_code
_entity_poly.pdbx_strand_id
1 'polypeptide(L)'
;MPANTDPVGTEKVLADGYVWVKIADHSKAKKNDNWKQKQRLIWEQLHGPLPDNVKVIFLDGNNRNFDPDNLAPVTNREHLEMNRNGFRTSDPELTKAGINVARLMVRTWL
;
A
#
# COMPACT_ATOMS: atom_id res chain seq x y z
N MET A 1 -12.66 7.60 -22.70
CA MET A 1 -11.85 7.32 -22.62
C MET A 1 -11.42 6.61 -22.12
N PRO A 2 -11.12 6.61 -22.26
CA PRO A 2 -10.99 5.47 -21.87
C PRO A 2 -9.79 5.12 -21.19
N ALA A 3 -9.91 5.18 -19.97
CA ALA A 3 -8.99 4.52 -19.09
C ALA A 3 -8.80 3.05 -19.49
N ASN A 4 -9.73 2.52 -20.26
CA ASN A 4 -9.71 1.13 -20.70
C ASN A 4 -8.77 0.88 -21.88
N THR A 5 -8.25 1.94 -22.51
CA THR A 5 -7.33 1.77 -23.64
C THR A 5 -5.89 1.59 -23.24
N ASP A 6 -5.55 1.80 -21.94
CA ASP A 6 -4.19 1.58 -21.48
C ASP A 6 -3.86 0.10 -21.45
N PRO A 7 -2.72 -0.33 -21.98
CA PRO A 7 -2.32 -1.73 -21.92
C PRO A 7 -2.01 -2.15 -20.48
N VAL A 8 -2.15 -3.45 -20.21
CA VAL A 8 -1.72 -4.02 -18.93
C VAL A 8 -0.24 -3.70 -18.72
N GLY A 9 0.11 -3.27 -17.52
CA GLY A 9 1.45 -2.81 -17.18
C GLY A 9 1.61 -1.30 -17.19
N THR A 10 0.62 -0.57 -17.69
CA THR A 10 0.66 0.91 -17.67
C THR A 10 0.67 1.41 -16.24
N GLU A 11 1.53 2.38 -15.96
CA GLU A 11 1.62 3.04 -14.64
C GLU A 11 1.11 4.46 -14.75
N LYS A 12 0.30 4.86 -13.76
CA LYS A 12 -0.22 6.23 -13.67
C LYS A 12 -0.22 6.69 -12.22
N VAL A 13 0.01 7.98 -12.02
CA VAL A 13 -0.21 8.60 -10.72
C VAL A 13 -1.66 9.07 -10.66
N LEU A 14 -2.42 8.54 -9.71
CA LEU A 14 -3.82 8.90 -9.56
C LEU A 14 -3.99 10.05 -8.55
N ALA A 15 -5.25 10.46 -8.33
CA ALA A 15 -5.57 11.61 -7.49
C ALA A 15 -5.10 11.47 -6.05
N ASP A 16 -4.92 10.24 -5.56
CA ASP A 16 -4.40 9.97 -4.21
C ASP A 16 -2.88 10.17 -4.09
N GLY A 17 -2.20 10.50 -5.19
CA GLY A 17 -0.76 10.72 -5.22
C GLY A 17 0.09 9.46 -5.35
N TYR A 18 -0.54 8.29 -5.40
CA TYR A 18 0.17 7.02 -5.52
C TYR A 18 0.27 6.56 -6.97
N VAL A 19 1.27 5.73 -7.24
CA VAL A 19 1.43 5.08 -8.55
C VAL A 19 0.55 3.83 -8.58
N TRP A 20 -0.28 3.74 -9.61
CA TRP A 20 -1.15 2.58 -9.84
C TRP A 20 -0.71 1.89 -11.13
N VAL A 21 -0.81 0.58 -11.14
CA VAL A 21 -0.43 -0.26 -12.28
C VAL A 21 -1.67 -0.99 -12.79
N LYS A 22 -1.87 -0.96 -14.11
CA LYS A 22 -2.97 -1.70 -14.71
C LYS A 22 -2.61 -3.19 -14.72
N ILE A 23 -3.43 -4.01 -14.08
CA ILE A 23 -3.17 -5.44 -13.92
C ILE A 23 -4.10 -6.32 -14.76
N ALA A 24 -5.20 -5.76 -15.24
CA ALA A 24 -6.19 -6.51 -16.02
C ALA A 24 -6.96 -5.55 -16.90
N ASP A 25 -7.71 -6.09 -17.85
CA ASP A 25 -8.48 -5.28 -18.79
C ASP A 25 -9.90 -5.86 -18.91
N HIS A 26 -10.67 -5.78 -17.84
CA HIS A 26 -12.04 -6.23 -17.78
C HIS A 26 -12.98 -5.07 -18.05
N SER A 27 -13.72 -5.11 -19.15
CA SER A 27 -14.53 -4.00 -19.63
C SER A 27 -15.64 -3.56 -18.66
N LYS A 28 -16.12 -4.47 -17.81
CA LYS A 28 -17.19 -4.20 -16.85
C LYS A 28 -16.70 -4.21 -15.40
N ALA A 29 -15.40 -4.29 -15.20
CA ALA A 29 -14.86 -4.36 -13.86
C ALA A 29 -14.91 -2.99 -13.16
N LYS A 30 -15.02 -3.01 -11.85
CA LYS A 30 -14.82 -1.82 -11.04
C LYS A 30 -13.37 -1.37 -11.16
N LYS A 31 -13.11 -0.10 -10.84
CA LYS A 31 -11.77 0.49 -10.93
C LYS A 31 -10.71 -0.39 -10.26
N ASN A 32 -11.02 -0.93 -9.08
CA ASN A 32 -10.07 -1.70 -8.29
C ASN A 32 -9.75 -3.07 -8.87
N ASP A 33 -10.55 -3.56 -9.83
CA ASP A 33 -10.31 -4.86 -10.42
C ASP A 33 -9.26 -4.80 -11.53
N ASN A 34 -9.11 -3.63 -12.18
CA ASN A 34 -8.16 -3.45 -13.28
C ASN A 34 -6.86 -2.77 -12.84
N TRP A 35 -6.86 -2.09 -11.72
CA TRP A 35 -5.73 -1.31 -11.25
C TRP A 35 -5.36 -1.67 -9.82
N LYS A 36 -4.06 -1.69 -9.53
CA LYS A 36 -3.55 -1.96 -8.19
C LYS A 36 -2.42 -0.99 -7.88
N GLN A 37 -2.34 -0.55 -6.63
CA GLN A 37 -1.21 0.29 -6.21
C GLN A 37 0.10 -0.45 -6.41
N LYS A 38 1.11 0.24 -6.93
CA LYS A 38 2.39 -0.39 -7.31
C LYS A 38 3.08 -1.04 -6.11
N GLN A 39 3.09 -0.37 -4.94
CA GLN A 39 3.73 -0.94 -3.76
C GLN A 39 3.06 -2.23 -3.31
N ARG A 40 1.73 -2.31 -3.42
CA ARG A 40 0.99 -3.52 -3.08
C ARG A 40 1.30 -4.64 -4.07
N LEU A 41 1.35 -4.31 -5.35
CA LEU A 41 1.68 -5.29 -6.39
C LEU A 41 3.07 -5.89 -6.18
N ILE A 42 4.06 -5.05 -5.89
CA ILE A 42 5.44 -5.50 -5.62
C ILE A 42 5.46 -6.44 -4.40
N TRP A 43 4.79 -6.04 -3.31
CA TRP A 43 4.74 -6.87 -2.10
C TRP A 43 4.10 -8.22 -2.40
N GLU A 44 2.97 -8.23 -3.09
CA GLU A 44 2.23 -9.46 -3.38
C GLU A 44 3.00 -10.40 -4.32
N GLN A 45 3.78 -9.85 -5.24
CA GLN A 45 4.63 -10.66 -6.11
C GLN A 45 5.73 -11.38 -5.35
N LEU A 46 6.21 -10.78 -4.25
CA LEU A 46 7.30 -11.33 -3.45
C LEU A 46 6.80 -12.22 -2.32
N HIS A 47 5.64 -11.94 -1.76
CA HIS A 47 5.17 -12.56 -0.51
C HIS A 47 3.79 -13.20 -0.61
N GLY A 48 3.10 -13.05 -1.74
CA GLY A 48 1.76 -13.59 -1.93
C GLY A 48 0.65 -12.58 -1.64
N PRO A 49 -0.61 -12.95 -1.96
CA PRO A 49 -1.73 -12.01 -1.88
C PRO A 49 -2.01 -11.54 -0.45
N LEU A 50 -2.47 -10.30 -0.34
CA LEU A 50 -2.84 -9.68 0.93
C LEU A 50 -4.36 -9.54 1.02
N PRO A 51 -4.93 -9.64 2.24
CA PRO A 51 -6.37 -9.36 2.46
C PRO A 51 -6.71 -7.90 2.15
N ASP A 52 -7.99 -7.62 1.89
CA ASP A 52 -8.44 -6.28 1.56
C ASP A 52 -8.24 -5.25 2.68
N ASN A 53 -8.22 -5.71 3.92
CA ASN A 53 -8.02 -4.84 5.08
C ASN A 53 -6.53 -4.56 5.39
N VAL A 54 -5.63 -5.02 4.54
CA VAL A 54 -4.19 -4.79 4.68
C VAL A 54 -3.73 -3.88 3.56
N LYS A 55 -2.93 -2.89 3.89
CA LYS A 55 -2.30 -2.00 2.92
C LYS A 55 -0.79 -2.05 3.06
N VAL A 56 -0.08 -1.66 2.02
CA VAL A 56 1.39 -1.60 2.01
C VAL A 56 1.80 -0.14 2.13
N ILE A 57 2.64 0.16 3.11
CA ILE A 57 3.13 1.52 3.34
C ILE A 57 4.62 1.63 2.99
N PHE A 58 5.06 2.86 2.80
CA PHE A 58 6.47 3.20 2.55
C PHE A 58 7.11 3.57 3.87
N LEU A 59 8.14 2.83 4.28
CA LEU A 59 8.75 3.01 5.60
C LEU A 59 9.40 4.38 5.76
N ASP A 60 9.96 4.94 4.68
CA ASP A 60 10.56 6.28 4.70
C ASP A 60 9.58 7.41 4.36
N GLY A 61 8.32 7.08 4.13
CA GLY A 61 7.30 8.04 3.74
C GLY A 61 7.37 8.50 2.28
N ASN A 62 8.33 8.02 1.52
CA ASN A 62 8.50 8.38 0.11
C ASN A 62 7.76 7.40 -0.78
N ASN A 63 6.62 7.80 -1.33
CA ASN A 63 5.77 6.92 -2.13
C ASN A 63 6.29 6.68 -3.55
N ARG A 64 7.54 7.05 -3.82
CA ARG A 64 8.26 6.71 -5.05
C ARG A 64 9.44 5.78 -4.79
N ASN A 65 9.73 5.46 -3.52
CA ASN A 65 10.78 4.52 -3.18
C ASN A 65 10.21 3.11 -3.08
N PHE A 66 10.23 2.40 -4.20
CA PHE A 66 9.65 1.06 -4.34
C PHE A 66 10.63 -0.06 -3.99
N ASP A 67 11.74 0.25 -3.34
CA ASP A 67 12.65 -0.79 -2.84
C ASP A 67 11.85 -1.73 -1.91
N PRO A 68 11.88 -3.05 -2.14
CA PRO A 68 11.15 -3.99 -1.29
C PRO A 68 11.44 -3.83 0.21
N ASP A 69 12.67 -3.45 0.57
CA ASP A 69 13.04 -3.23 1.96
C ASP A 69 12.36 -1.99 2.58
N ASN A 70 11.83 -1.11 1.74
CA ASN A 70 11.11 0.09 2.18
C ASN A 70 9.61 -0.11 2.29
N LEU A 71 9.10 -1.30 2.02
CA LEU A 71 7.67 -1.61 2.01
C LEU A 71 7.31 -2.47 3.21
N ALA A 72 6.14 -2.23 3.79
CA ALA A 72 5.64 -3.04 4.89
C ALA A 72 4.12 -3.12 4.87
N PRO A 73 3.54 -4.29 5.15
CA PRO A 73 2.09 -4.44 5.24
C PRO A 73 1.61 -4.03 6.61
N VAL A 74 0.49 -3.32 6.66
CA VAL A 74 -0.19 -2.97 7.90
C VAL A 74 -1.70 -3.12 7.69
N THR A 75 -2.41 -3.54 8.73
CA THR A 75 -3.87 -3.55 8.67
C THR A 75 -4.39 -2.11 8.71
N ASN A 76 -5.64 -1.92 8.30
CA ASN A 76 -6.26 -0.59 8.37
C ASN A 76 -6.29 -0.05 9.81
N ARG A 77 -6.48 -0.93 10.80
CA ARG A 77 -6.47 -0.53 12.21
C ARG A 77 -5.07 -0.15 12.69
N GLU A 78 -4.05 -0.92 12.31
CA GLU A 78 -2.67 -0.59 12.61
C GLU A 78 -2.28 0.75 11.99
N HIS A 79 -2.68 0.97 10.74
CA HIS A 79 -2.40 2.21 10.04
C HIS A 79 -3.07 3.40 10.73
N LEU A 80 -4.32 3.22 11.19
CA LEU A 80 -5.02 4.26 11.94
C LEU A 80 -4.27 4.62 13.22
N GLU A 81 -3.82 3.62 13.98
CA GLU A 81 -3.07 3.86 15.21
C GLU A 81 -1.73 4.56 14.93
N MET A 82 -1.06 4.19 13.84
CA MET A 82 0.18 4.87 13.44
C MET A 82 -0.06 6.34 13.14
N ASN A 83 -1.14 6.67 12.43
CA ASN A 83 -1.47 8.05 12.11
C ASN A 83 -1.86 8.85 13.36
N ARG A 84 -2.61 8.24 14.27
CA ARG A 84 -3.06 8.91 15.50
C ARG A 84 -1.90 9.22 16.44
N ASN A 85 -0.86 8.42 16.43
CA ASN A 85 0.26 8.53 17.35
C ASN A 85 1.53 9.11 16.71
N GLY A 86 1.45 9.51 15.43
CA GLY A 86 2.60 10.10 14.75
C GLY A 86 3.73 9.12 14.49
N PHE A 87 3.42 7.83 14.29
CA PHE A 87 4.43 6.79 14.10
C PHE A 87 4.92 6.70 12.66
N ARG A 88 4.32 7.44 11.74
CA ARG A 88 4.80 7.50 10.35
C ARG A 88 5.85 8.60 10.26
N THR A 89 7.06 8.22 9.87
CA THR A 89 8.20 9.14 9.81
C THR A 89 8.92 8.98 8.48
N SER A 90 9.91 9.83 8.25
CA SER A 90 10.82 9.68 7.11
C SER A 90 11.98 8.72 7.42
N ASP A 91 12.11 8.27 8.67
CA ASP A 91 13.13 7.30 9.08
C ASP A 91 12.54 5.90 9.08
N PRO A 92 13.00 5.00 8.19
CA PRO A 92 12.43 3.64 8.11
C PRO A 92 12.49 2.88 9.43
N GLU A 93 13.55 3.02 10.20
CA GLU A 93 13.70 2.28 11.46
C GLU A 93 12.69 2.77 12.51
N LEU A 94 12.45 4.07 12.59
CA LEU A 94 11.44 4.61 13.48
C LEU A 94 10.04 4.20 13.04
N THR A 95 9.77 4.17 11.74
CA THR A 95 8.48 3.71 11.22
C THR A 95 8.26 2.23 11.55
N LYS A 96 9.29 1.38 11.42
CA LYS A 96 9.20 -0.04 11.81
C LYS A 96 8.88 -0.19 13.28
N ALA A 97 9.55 0.58 14.15
CA ALA A 97 9.25 0.57 15.57
C ALA A 97 7.80 0.99 15.83
N GLY A 98 7.32 2.00 15.12
CA GLY A 98 5.93 2.46 15.21
C GLY A 98 4.94 1.39 14.80
N ILE A 99 5.23 0.61 13.75
CA ILE A 99 4.40 -0.52 13.33
C ILE A 99 4.27 -1.53 14.47
N ASN A 100 5.39 -1.88 15.10
CA ASN A 100 5.38 -2.85 16.19
C ASN A 100 4.56 -2.36 17.38
N VAL A 101 4.68 -1.09 17.73
CA VAL A 101 3.87 -0.49 18.80
C VAL A 101 2.39 -0.49 18.42
N ALA A 102 2.06 -0.10 17.19
CA ALA A 102 0.67 -0.09 16.72
C ALA A 102 0.05 -1.49 16.78
N ARG A 103 0.81 -2.53 16.42
CA ARG A 103 0.35 -3.91 16.51
C ARG A 103 0.04 -4.32 17.95
N LEU A 104 0.88 -3.91 18.89
CA LEU A 104 0.61 -4.17 20.30
C LEU A 104 -0.64 -3.42 20.78
N MET A 105 -0.81 -2.18 20.36
CA MET A 105 -1.99 -1.39 20.72
C MET A 105 -3.27 -2.04 20.20
N VAL A 106 -3.29 -2.48 18.94
CA VAL A 106 -4.45 -3.14 18.35
C VAL A 106 -4.79 -4.42 19.11
N ARG A 107 -3.79 -5.21 19.50
CA ARG A 107 -4.01 -6.43 20.28
C ARG A 107 -4.60 -6.14 21.65
N THR A 108 -4.16 -5.06 22.28
CA THR A 108 -4.62 -4.70 23.62
C THR A 108 -6.08 -4.29 23.65
N TRP A 109 -6.58 -3.79 22.52
CA TRP A 109 -7.96 -3.30 22.41
C TRP A 109 -8.96 -4.43 22.11
N LEU A 110 -8.47 -5.64 21.89
CA LEU A 110 -9.33 -6.81 21.72
C LEU A 110 -9.59 -7.45 23.09
#